data_61fc783e1b52ca5c31a396684fbe0863
#
_entry.id   61fc783e1b52ca5c31a396684fbe0863
#
_cell.length_a   1.000
_cell.length_b   1.000
_cell.length_c   1.000
_cell.angle_alpha   90.00
_cell.angle_beta   90.00
_cell.angle_gamma   90.00
#
_symmetry.space_group_name_H-M   'P 1'
#
loop_
_entity.id
_entity.type
_entity.pdbx_description
1 polymer ?
#
loop_
_entity_poly.entity_id
_entity_poly.type
_entity_poly.pdbx_seq_one_letter_code
_entity_poly.pdbx_strand_id
1 'polypeptide(L)'
;ALLFIPGSAPMNLYYSDYEPGIQLYSRHVFIMDKCKDLLPEYLRFVKGLVDSPDLSLNISREMLQQSRNLKVIGKNLEKTILKTLARKAEKERPEYEKFWNEFGKSIKIGIYSGMMTGENNADKLKDLVLFYSARQGRLVTLKEYVEAMKDGQQKIYYAVGKDKESIDALPQTELLKDRDLDVLYLFDPVDEFAIEALHEYD
;
A
#
# COMPACT_ATOMS: atom_id res chain seq x y z
N ALA A 1 -14.65 -10.20 12.51
CA ALA A 1 -14.18 -8.84 12.27
C ALA A 1 -15.09 -8.14 11.26
N LEU A 2 -15.29 -6.85 11.45
CA LEU A 2 -15.94 -5.96 10.51
C LEU A 2 -14.97 -4.81 10.23
N LEU A 3 -14.41 -4.75 9.02
CA LEU A 3 -13.44 -3.75 8.62
C LEU A 3 -13.93 -2.99 7.39
N PHE A 4 -13.60 -1.72 7.31
CA PHE A 4 -13.90 -0.88 6.15
C PHE A 4 -12.80 0.14 5.90
N ILE A 5 -12.72 0.61 4.67
CA ILE A 5 -11.84 1.71 4.26
C ILE A 5 -12.75 2.91 3.97
N PRO A 6 -12.51 4.08 4.59
CA PRO A 6 -13.28 5.29 4.28
C PRO A 6 -13.18 5.68 2.82
N GLY A 7 -14.19 6.38 2.31
CA GLY A 7 -14.20 6.87 0.92
C GLY A 7 -13.20 8.00 0.64
N SER A 8 -12.72 8.68 1.71
CA SER A 8 -11.69 9.73 1.63
C SER A 8 -10.73 9.65 2.80
N ALA A 9 -9.49 10.04 2.57
CA ALA A 9 -8.47 10.08 3.60
C ALA A 9 -8.74 11.24 4.58
N PRO A 10 -8.63 11.01 5.90
CA PRO A 10 -8.64 12.08 6.87
C PRO A 10 -7.47 13.05 6.61
N MET A 11 -7.70 14.36 6.77
CA MET A 11 -6.67 15.38 6.52
C MET A 11 -5.39 15.15 7.34
N ASN A 12 -5.53 14.61 8.54
CA ASN A 12 -4.40 14.33 9.44
C ASN A 12 -3.87 12.90 9.33
N LEU A 13 -4.22 12.12 8.28
CA LEU A 13 -3.82 10.71 8.14
C LEU A 13 -2.31 10.50 8.33
N TYR A 14 -1.48 11.43 7.87
CA TYR A 14 -0.02 11.36 7.93
C TYR A 14 0.61 12.19 9.06
N TYR A 15 -0.20 12.81 9.91
CA TYR A 15 0.29 13.61 11.03
C TYR A 15 0.50 12.73 12.27
N SER A 16 1.34 13.21 13.16
CA SER A 16 1.70 12.49 14.40
C SER A 16 0.55 12.35 15.41
N ASP A 17 -0.45 13.23 15.32
CA ASP A 17 -1.66 13.20 16.15
C ASP A 17 -2.75 12.23 15.63
N TYR A 18 -2.56 11.66 14.42
CA TYR A 18 -3.48 10.65 13.92
C TYR A 18 -3.34 9.35 14.70
N GLU A 19 -4.44 8.91 15.26
CA GLU A 19 -4.50 7.65 16.00
C GLU A 19 -5.13 6.55 15.14
N PRO A 20 -4.30 5.70 14.52
CA PRO A 20 -4.80 4.51 13.82
C PRO A 20 -5.31 3.51 14.85
N GLY A 21 -6.09 2.57 14.39
CA GLY A 21 -6.46 1.45 15.20
C GLY A 21 -7.90 1.02 14.99
N ILE A 22 -8.14 -0.17 15.47
CA ILE A 22 -9.37 -0.91 15.33
C ILE A 22 -9.88 -1.20 16.72
N GLN A 23 -11.19 -1.13 16.91
CA GLN A 23 -11.83 -1.50 18.15
C GLN A 23 -11.65 -2.99 18.42
N LEU A 24 -11.25 -3.33 19.62
CA LEU A 24 -11.01 -4.70 20.03
C LEU A 24 -12.02 -5.14 21.08
N TYR A 25 -12.64 -6.28 20.81
CA TYR A 25 -13.59 -6.96 21.70
C TYR A 25 -13.12 -8.38 21.96
N SER A 26 -13.50 -8.92 23.10
CA SER A 26 -13.39 -10.34 23.40
C SER A 26 -14.72 -10.83 23.94
N ARG A 27 -15.33 -11.84 23.28
CA ARG A 27 -16.63 -12.40 23.67
C ARG A 27 -17.69 -11.31 23.86
N HIS A 28 -17.73 -10.34 22.91
CA HIS A 28 -18.62 -9.18 22.91
C HIS A 28 -18.37 -8.16 24.04
N VAL A 29 -17.28 -8.31 24.81
CA VAL A 29 -16.86 -7.33 25.82
C VAL A 29 -15.82 -6.42 25.23
N PHE A 30 -16.03 -5.11 25.34
CA PHE A 30 -15.09 -4.08 24.87
C PHE A 30 -13.77 -4.16 25.65
N ILE A 31 -12.65 -4.19 24.93
CA ILE A 31 -11.29 -4.20 25.46
C ILE A 31 -10.61 -2.85 25.28
N MET A 32 -10.58 -2.35 24.05
CA MET A 32 -9.97 -1.04 23.74
C MET A 32 -10.49 -0.46 22.41
N ASP A 33 -10.45 0.87 22.32
CA ASP A 33 -10.95 1.60 21.16
C ASP A 33 -9.96 1.61 19.97
N LYS A 34 -8.66 1.70 20.22
CA LYS A 34 -7.64 1.87 19.18
C LYS A 34 -6.48 0.89 19.39
N CYS A 35 -6.67 -0.33 18.94
CA CYS A 35 -5.62 -1.35 18.97
C CYS A 35 -4.64 -1.12 17.80
N LYS A 36 -3.55 -0.42 18.09
CA LYS A 36 -2.51 -0.07 17.09
C LYS A 36 -1.72 -1.29 16.61
N ASP A 37 -1.66 -2.33 17.43
CA ASP A 37 -0.85 -3.53 17.19
C ASP A 37 -1.55 -4.57 16.28
N LEU A 38 -2.79 -4.32 15.87
CA LEU A 38 -3.55 -5.23 15.02
C LEU A 38 -3.17 -5.16 13.56
N LEU A 39 -2.85 -3.97 13.05
CA LEU A 39 -2.49 -3.78 11.65
C LEU A 39 -1.16 -3.02 11.54
N PRO A 40 -0.38 -3.30 10.49
CA PRO A 40 0.83 -2.54 10.20
C PRO A 40 0.49 -1.08 9.89
N GLU A 41 1.45 -0.20 10.09
CA GLU A 41 1.28 1.24 9.97
C GLU A 41 0.79 1.69 8.58
N TYR A 42 1.17 0.99 7.53
CA TYR A 42 0.72 1.31 6.17
C TYR A 42 -0.77 1.00 5.92
N LEU A 43 -1.45 0.30 6.85
CA LEU A 43 -2.90 0.08 6.85
C LEU A 43 -3.64 0.97 7.88
N ARG A 44 -3.00 2.04 8.35
CA ARG A 44 -3.54 2.95 9.38
C ARG A 44 -4.89 3.58 9.01
N PHE A 45 -5.24 3.60 7.74
CA PHE A 45 -6.52 4.12 7.23
C PHE A 45 -7.69 3.16 7.43
N VAL A 46 -7.43 1.89 7.74
CA VAL A 46 -8.49 0.89 7.95
C VAL A 46 -9.18 1.13 9.29
N LYS A 47 -10.50 1.07 9.29
CA LYS A 47 -11.37 1.26 10.44
C LYS A 47 -12.22 0.02 10.68
N GLY A 48 -12.80 -0.07 11.89
CA GLY A 48 -13.73 -1.14 12.20
C GLY A 48 -13.50 -1.76 13.56
N LEU A 49 -13.92 -3.01 13.70
CA LEU A 49 -13.80 -3.76 14.94
C LEU A 49 -13.41 -5.23 14.70
N VAL A 50 -12.78 -5.78 15.72
CA VAL A 50 -12.47 -7.21 15.82
C VAL A 50 -13.04 -7.73 17.15
N ASP A 51 -13.79 -8.81 17.10
CA ASP A 51 -14.22 -9.56 18.27
C ASP A 51 -13.67 -10.99 18.17
N SER A 52 -12.91 -11.42 19.15
CA SER A 52 -12.32 -12.76 19.17
C SER A 52 -12.46 -13.40 20.55
N PRO A 53 -13.02 -14.62 20.64
CA PRO A 53 -13.10 -15.36 21.89
C PRO A 53 -11.74 -15.84 22.41
N ASP A 54 -10.71 -15.83 21.56
CA ASP A 54 -9.36 -16.30 21.87
C ASP A 54 -8.52 -15.27 22.64
N LEU A 55 -9.06 -14.05 22.82
CA LEU A 55 -8.45 -13.01 23.63
C LEU A 55 -8.94 -13.11 25.07
N SER A 56 -8.01 -13.01 26.03
CA SER A 56 -8.37 -13.01 27.44
C SER A 56 -8.99 -11.68 27.85
N LEU A 57 -10.05 -11.73 28.67
CA LEU A 57 -10.71 -10.54 29.20
C LEU A 57 -9.88 -9.81 30.30
N ASN A 58 -8.91 -10.50 30.91
CA ASN A 58 -8.07 -9.98 32.00
C ASN A 58 -6.69 -9.52 31.50
N ILE A 59 -6.60 -9.08 30.27
CA ILE A 59 -5.33 -8.65 29.66
C ILE A 59 -5.12 -7.15 29.88
N SER A 60 -3.99 -6.78 30.48
CA SER A 60 -3.51 -5.41 30.45
C SER A 60 -3.06 -5.05 29.02
N ARG A 61 -3.04 -3.75 28.70
CA ARG A 61 -2.61 -3.26 27.38
C ARG A 61 -1.20 -3.76 27.00
N GLU A 62 -0.30 -3.85 27.97
CA GLU A 62 1.07 -4.34 27.78
C GLU A 62 1.13 -5.84 27.47
N MET A 63 0.26 -6.63 28.11
CA MET A 63 0.15 -8.07 27.85
C MET A 63 -0.50 -8.36 26.49
N LEU A 64 -1.38 -7.49 25.98
CA LEU A 64 -1.95 -7.61 24.64
C LEU A 64 -0.89 -7.50 23.56
N GLN A 65 0.03 -6.56 23.69
CA GLN A 65 1.13 -6.37 22.72
C GLN A 65 2.02 -7.60 22.58
N GLN A 66 2.16 -8.39 23.63
CA GLN A 66 2.93 -9.64 23.64
C GLN A 66 2.08 -10.87 23.25
N SER A 67 0.77 -10.72 23.09
CA SER A 67 -0.13 -11.82 22.78
C SER A 67 0.13 -12.43 21.41
N ARG A 68 0.47 -13.74 21.40
CA ARG A 68 0.59 -14.51 20.18
C ARG A 68 -0.71 -14.51 19.36
N ASN A 69 -1.86 -14.57 20.04
CA ASN A 69 -3.17 -14.59 19.39
C ASN A 69 -3.43 -13.26 18.65
N LEU A 70 -3.09 -12.12 19.27
CA LEU A 70 -3.23 -10.82 18.62
C LEU A 70 -2.40 -10.73 17.34
N LYS A 71 -1.16 -11.20 17.38
CA LYS A 71 -0.28 -11.24 16.20
C LYS A 71 -0.82 -12.14 15.08
N VAL A 72 -1.40 -13.29 15.43
CA VAL A 72 -2.03 -14.19 14.44
C VAL A 72 -3.27 -13.55 13.83
N ILE A 73 -4.11 -12.92 14.63
CA ILE A 73 -5.28 -12.18 14.15
C ILE A 73 -4.83 -11.06 13.19
N GLY A 74 -3.86 -10.25 13.61
CA GLY A 74 -3.33 -9.15 12.80
C GLY A 74 -2.82 -9.62 11.43
N LYS A 75 -2.01 -10.68 11.38
CA LYS A 75 -1.51 -11.25 10.12
C LYS A 75 -2.64 -11.74 9.21
N ASN A 76 -3.69 -12.34 9.76
CA ASN A 76 -4.83 -12.81 8.99
C ASN A 76 -5.65 -11.63 8.44
N LEU A 77 -5.81 -10.56 9.22
CA LEU A 77 -6.47 -9.33 8.78
C LEU A 77 -5.68 -8.65 7.67
N GLU A 78 -4.38 -8.44 7.87
CA GLU A 78 -3.46 -7.91 6.84
C GLU A 78 -3.61 -8.67 5.53
N LYS A 79 -3.44 -9.99 5.58
CA LYS A 79 -3.58 -10.87 4.40
C LYS A 79 -4.94 -10.70 3.71
N THR A 80 -6.02 -10.63 4.47
CA THR A 80 -7.38 -10.50 3.92
C THR A 80 -7.59 -9.14 3.26
N ILE A 81 -7.09 -8.06 3.88
CA ILE A 81 -7.16 -6.71 3.34
C ILE A 81 -6.37 -6.63 2.03
N LEU A 82 -5.10 -7.08 2.02
CA LEU A 82 -4.26 -7.05 0.82
C LEU A 82 -4.85 -7.88 -0.32
N LYS A 83 -5.38 -9.07 -0.02
CA LYS A 83 -6.09 -9.89 -1.03
C LYS A 83 -7.33 -9.17 -1.60
N THR A 84 -8.06 -8.46 -0.76
CA THR A 84 -9.24 -7.69 -1.21
C THR A 84 -8.82 -6.53 -2.10
N LEU A 85 -7.76 -5.81 -1.75
CA LEU A 85 -7.22 -4.72 -2.56
C LEU A 85 -6.68 -5.23 -3.90
N ALA A 86 -5.94 -6.34 -3.92
CA ALA A 86 -5.46 -6.97 -5.15
C ALA A 86 -6.61 -7.37 -6.09
N ARG A 87 -7.66 -8.00 -5.54
CA ARG A 87 -8.86 -8.32 -6.32
C ARG A 87 -9.53 -7.07 -6.91
N LYS A 88 -9.59 -5.97 -6.14
CA LYS A 88 -10.12 -4.70 -6.65
C LYS A 88 -9.24 -4.10 -7.73
N ALA A 89 -7.93 -4.14 -7.58
CA ALA A 89 -6.98 -3.68 -8.60
C ALA A 89 -7.18 -4.41 -9.94
N GLU A 90 -7.44 -5.72 -9.88
CA GLU A 90 -7.62 -6.57 -11.06
C GLU A 90 -9.03 -6.47 -11.67
N LYS A 91 -10.09 -6.48 -10.84
CA LYS A 91 -11.48 -6.68 -11.30
C LYS A 91 -12.39 -5.46 -11.19
N GLU A 92 -12.00 -4.49 -10.38
CA GLU A 92 -12.80 -3.30 -10.07
C GLU A 92 -11.91 -2.05 -10.17
N ARG A 93 -11.17 -1.92 -11.28
CA ARG A 93 -10.12 -0.90 -11.47
C ARG A 93 -10.56 0.53 -11.15
N PRO A 94 -11.72 1.04 -11.60
CA PRO A 94 -12.14 2.41 -11.27
C PRO A 94 -12.31 2.64 -9.76
N GLU A 95 -12.79 1.63 -9.03
CA GLU A 95 -12.92 1.71 -7.58
C GLU A 95 -11.57 1.62 -6.87
N TYR A 96 -10.65 0.83 -7.44
CA TYR A 96 -9.29 0.76 -6.92
C TYR A 96 -8.50 2.05 -7.13
N GLU A 97 -8.69 2.73 -8.26
CA GLU A 97 -8.04 4.02 -8.53
C GLU A 97 -8.57 5.13 -7.60
N LYS A 98 -9.85 5.13 -7.22
CA LYS A 98 -10.37 6.00 -6.17
C LYS A 98 -9.67 5.75 -4.83
N PHE A 99 -9.56 4.48 -4.44
CA PHE A 99 -8.80 4.09 -3.25
C PHE A 99 -7.33 4.53 -3.36
N TRP A 100 -6.69 4.30 -4.49
CA TRP A 100 -5.29 4.62 -4.72
C TRP A 100 -5.00 6.12 -4.59
N ASN A 101 -5.86 6.96 -5.12
CA ASN A 101 -5.73 8.41 -5.04
C ASN A 101 -5.76 8.92 -3.59
N GLU A 102 -6.51 8.26 -2.71
CA GLU A 102 -6.64 8.62 -1.30
C GLU A 102 -5.54 7.98 -0.42
N PHE A 103 -5.22 6.73 -0.66
CA PHE A 103 -4.41 5.91 0.26
C PHE A 103 -3.15 5.30 -0.35
N GLY A 104 -2.89 5.49 -1.64
CA GLY A 104 -1.74 4.91 -2.33
C GLY A 104 -0.40 5.30 -1.70
N LYS A 105 -0.30 6.52 -1.19
CA LYS A 105 0.88 6.98 -0.44
C LYS A 105 1.16 6.12 0.80
N SER A 106 0.13 5.67 1.52
CA SER A 106 0.31 4.76 2.67
C SER A 106 0.92 3.42 2.25
N ILE A 107 0.50 2.87 1.10
CA ILE A 107 1.06 1.63 0.55
C ILE A 107 2.54 1.82 0.17
N LYS A 108 2.88 2.91 -0.50
CA LYS A 108 4.26 3.26 -0.86
C LYS A 108 5.15 3.44 0.38
N ILE A 109 4.66 4.13 1.41
CA ILE A 109 5.35 4.25 2.71
C ILE A 109 5.57 2.87 3.33
N GLY A 110 4.59 1.96 3.20
CA GLY A 110 4.71 0.58 3.69
C GLY A 110 5.85 -0.20 3.04
N ILE A 111 6.04 -0.05 1.74
CA ILE A 111 7.15 -0.66 0.99
C ILE A 111 8.48 -0.15 1.54
N TYR A 112 8.65 1.15 1.61
CA TYR A 112 9.88 1.78 2.10
C TYR A 112 10.15 1.43 3.58
N SER A 113 9.15 1.53 4.44
CA SER A 113 9.30 1.21 5.87
C SER A 113 9.72 -0.25 6.09
N GLY A 114 9.25 -1.17 5.26
CA GLY A 114 9.67 -2.57 5.29
C GLY A 114 11.17 -2.73 5.07
N MET A 115 11.76 -2.00 4.14
CA MET A 115 13.20 -1.97 3.92
C MET A 115 13.95 -1.49 5.17
N MET A 116 13.44 -0.47 5.86
CA MET A 116 14.05 0.10 7.07
C MET A 116 13.94 -0.84 8.29
N THR A 117 12.87 -1.60 8.40
CA THR A 117 12.60 -2.51 9.53
C THR A 117 13.08 -3.94 9.30
N GLY A 118 13.52 -4.27 8.09
CA GLY A 118 13.87 -5.64 7.69
C GLY A 118 12.65 -6.54 7.45
N GLU A 119 11.47 -5.95 7.30
CA GLU A 119 10.25 -6.67 6.92
C GLU A 119 10.12 -6.76 5.40
N ASN A 120 9.72 -7.92 4.89
CA ASN A 120 9.49 -8.09 3.45
C ASN A 120 8.12 -7.52 3.01
N ASN A 121 7.95 -6.21 3.15
CA ASN A 121 6.73 -5.54 2.72
C ASN A 121 6.71 -5.30 1.20
N ALA A 122 7.87 -5.17 0.56
CA ALA A 122 7.97 -5.01 -0.88
C ALA A 122 7.24 -6.14 -1.62
N ASP A 123 7.54 -7.40 -1.31
CA ASP A 123 6.87 -8.55 -1.93
C ASP A 123 5.36 -8.63 -1.64
N LYS A 124 4.93 -8.16 -0.48
CA LYS A 124 3.50 -8.13 -0.14
C LYS A 124 2.72 -7.07 -0.91
N LEU A 125 3.37 -5.95 -1.23
CA LEU A 125 2.73 -4.73 -1.70
C LEU A 125 3.02 -4.39 -3.17
N LYS A 126 4.01 -5.02 -3.81
CA LYS A 126 4.46 -4.70 -5.18
C LYS A 126 3.34 -4.77 -6.22
N ASP A 127 2.38 -5.68 -6.06
CA ASP A 127 1.25 -5.84 -6.99
C ASP A 127 0.10 -4.85 -6.74
N LEU A 128 0.20 -4.07 -5.67
CA LEU A 128 -0.81 -3.06 -5.32
C LEU A 128 -0.44 -1.65 -5.78
N VAL A 129 0.83 -1.40 -6.13
CA VAL A 129 1.26 -0.06 -6.51
C VAL A 129 0.80 0.31 -7.92
N LEU A 130 0.41 1.57 -8.07
CA LEU A 130 0.11 2.16 -9.37
C LEU A 130 1.08 3.29 -9.65
N PHE A 131 1.58 3.31 -10.90
CA PHE A 131 2.34 4.42 -11.45
C PHE A 131 1.72 4.87 -12.76
N TYR A 132 1.94 6.12 -13.15
CA TYR A 132 1.46 6.61 -14.43
C TYR A 132 2.36 6.10 -15.56
N SER A 133 1.79 5.40 -16.53
CA SER A 133 2.48 4.96 -17.74
C SER A 133 2.38 6.04 -18.82
N ALA A 134 3.52 6.49 -19.31
CA ALA A 134 3.60 7.50 -20.37
C ALA A 134 2.94 7.03 -21.67
N ARG A 135 3.21 5.77 -22.05
CA ARG A 135 2.69 5.17 -23.28
C ARG A 135 1.20 4.86 -23.22
N GLN A 136 0.73 4.32 -22.06
CA GLN A 136 -0.68 3.96 -21.91
C GLN A 136 -1.56 5.15 -21.51
N GLY A 137 -0.97 6.26 -21.04
CA GLY A 137 -1.70 7.46 -20.65
C GLY A 137 -2.58 7.28 -19.42
N ARG A 138 -2.31 6.28 -18.56
CA ARG A 138 -3.10 5.92 -17.39
C ARG A 138 -2.23 5.36 -16.27
N LEU A 139 -2.83 5.21 -15.10
CA LEU A 139 -2.21 4.45 -14.01
C LEU A 139 -2.14 2.95 -14.38
N VAL A 140 -1.02 2.31 -14.09
CA VAL A 140 -0.77 0.89 -14.33
C VAL A 140 -0.12 0.24 -13.11
N THR A 141 -0.34 -1.05 -12.92
CA THR A 141 0.46 -1.85 -12.00
C THR A 141 1.81 -2.20 -12.62
N LEU A 142 2.78 -2.65 -11.82
CA LEU A 142 4.05 -3.16 -12.36
C LEU A 142 3.80 -4.38 -13.26
N LYS A 143 2.85 -5.23 -12.91
CA LYS A 143 2.45 -6.38 -13.74
C LYS A 143 1.96 -5.93 -15.12
N GLU A 144 1.04 -4.96 -15.19
CA GLU A 144 0.54 -4.42 -16.47
C GLU A 144 1.65 -3.78 -17.30
N TYR A 145 2.63 -3.14 -16.65
CA TYR A 145 3.80 -2.62 -17.33
C TYR A 145 4.63 -3.74 -17.95
N VAL A 146 4.96 -4.78 -17.18
CA VAL A 146 5.78 -5.92 -17.65
C VAL A 146 5.07 -6.68 -18.78
N GLU A 147 3.77 -6.93 -18.67
CA GLU A 147 2.97 -7.56 -19.72
C GLU A 147 2.92 -6.75 -21.02
N ALA A 148 3.12 -5.43 -20.94
CA ALA A 148 3.15 -4.52 -22.09
C ALA A 148 4.58 -4.20 -22.58
N MET A 149 5.62 -4.80 -22.00
CA MET A 149 7.01 -4.62 -22.42
C MET A 149 7.24 -5.16 -23.84
N LYS A 150 8.19 -4.58 -24.52
CA LYS A 150 8.63 -5.08 -25.84
C LYS A 150 9.41 -6.38 -25.71
N ASP A 151 9.37 -7.18 -26.75
CA ASP A 151 10.19 -8.38 -26.86
C ASP A 151 11.67 -8.03 -26.63
N GLY A 152 12.30 -8.72 -25.67
CA GLY A 152 13.70 -8.51 -25.29
C GLY A 152 13.95 -7.34 -24.34
N GLN A 153 12.94 -6.58 -23.93
CA GLN A 153 13.08 -5.59 -22.87
C GLN A 153 13.24 -6.30 -21.53
N GLN A 154 14.25 -5.93 -20.75
CA GLN A 154 14.57 -6.56 -19.44
C GLN A 154 14.47 -5.58 -18.28
N LYS A 155 14.11 -4.33 -18.52
CA LYS A 155 14.11 -3.29 -17.49
C LYS A 155 12.83 -2.48 -17.52
N ILE A 156 12.35 -2.15 -16.33
CA ILE A 156 11.31 -1.14 -16.13
C ILE A 156 11.98 0.22 -16.14
N TYR A 157 11.53 1.12 -17.01
CA TYR A 157 12.03 2.49 -17.06
C TYR A 157 11.11 3.40 -16.26
N TYR A 158 11.69 4.29 -15.49
CA TYR A 158 10.95 5.32 -14.76
C TYR A 158 11.66 6.67 -14.81
N ALA A 159 10.90 7.72 -14.59
CA ALA A 159 11.42 9.07 -14.48
C ALA A 159 10.69 9.81 -13.36
N VAL A 160 11.42 10.65 -12.63
CA VAL A 160 10.93 11.39 -11.48
C VAL A 160 10.78 12.84 -11.83
N GLY A 161 9.72 13.47 -11.41
CA GLY A 161 9.49 14.91 -11.56
C GLY A 161 8.26 15.37 -10.80
N LYS A 162 8.09 16.67 -10.69
CA LYS A 162 6.97 17.27 -9.96
C LYS A 162 5.61 17.10 -10.66
N ASP A 163 5.63 16.99 -11.99
CA ASP A 163 4.45 16.88 -12.84
C ASP A 163 4.82 16.20 -14.17
N LYS A 164 3.79 15.88 -14.96
CA LYS A 164 3.93 15.22 -16.24
C LYS A 164 4.76 16.04 -17.22
N GLU A 165 4.51 17.33 -17.30
CA GLU A 165 5.17 18.26 -18.21
C GLU A 165 6.68 18.33 -17.95
N SER A 166 7.09 18.35 -16.68
CA SER A 166 8.51 18.37 -16.32
C SER A 166 9.23 17.06 -16.69
N ILE A 167 8.55 15.91 -16.58
CA ILE A 167 9.11 14.62 -16.97
C ILE A 167 9.15 14.47 -18.49
N ASP A 168 8.09 14.91 -19.18
CA ASP A 168 8.03 14.88 -20.65
C ASP A 168 9.16 15.69 -21.30
N ALA A 169 9.59 16.77 -20.64
CA ALA A 169 10.68 17.63 -21.12
C ALA A 169 12.10 17.08 -20.86
N LEU A 170 12.24 15.95 -20.18
CA LEU A 170 13.54 15.35 -19.94
C LEU A 170 14.08 14.68 -21.22
N PRO A 171 15.31 14.98 -21.68
CA PRO A 171 15.88 14.37 -22.88
C PRO A 171 15.93 12.83 -22.83
N GLN A 172 16.11 12.27 -21.63
CA GLN A 172 16.12 10.82 -21.40
C GLN A 172 14.75 10.21 -21.66
N THR A 173 13.69 10.90 -21.26
CA THR A 173 12.30 10.46 -21.49
C THR A 173 11.95 10.50 -22.97
N GLU A 174 12.37 11.55 -23.69
CA GLU A 174 12.20 11.68 -25.14
C GLU A 174 12.89 10.53 -25.87
N LEU A 175 14.15 10.23 -25.54
CA LEU A 175 14.91 9.12 -26.13
C LEU A 175 14.24 7.77 -25.95
N LEU A 176 13.62 7.52 -24.80
CA LEU A 176 12.90 6.27 -24.53
C LEU A 176 11.60 6.20 -25.35
N LYS A 177 10.88 7.31 -25.46
CA LYS A 177 9.68 7.43 -26.31
C LYS A 177 9.98 7.22 -27.79
N ASP A 178 11.07 7.78 -28.31
CA ASP A 178 11.52 7.60 -29.69
C ASP A 178 11.79 6.11 -30.00
N ARG A 179 12.20 5.36 -29.00
CA ARG A 179 12.39 3.91 -29.09
C ARG A 179 11.10 3.13 -28.83
N ASP A 180 9.99 3.84 -28.62
CA ASP A 180 8.69 3.28 -28.23
C ASP A 180 8.76 2.40 -26.96
N LEU A 181 9.59 2.79 -25.99
CA LEU A 181 9.68 2.19 -24.68
C LEU A 181 8.79 2.97 -23.71
N ASP A 182 8.05 2.23 -22.88
CA ASP A 182 7.19 2.85 -21.86
C ASP A 182 8.02 3.34 -20.67
N VAL A 183 7.58 4.43 -20.05
CA VAL A 183 8.22 5.04 -18.90
C VAL A 183 7.17 5.27 -17.81
N LEU A 184 7.45 4.81 -16.61
CA LEU A 184 6.64 5.11 -15.43
C LEU A 184 7.01 6.49 -14.90
N TYR A 185 6.01 7.33 -14.67
CA TYR A 185 6.20 8.65 -14.10
C TYR A 185 5.94 8.61 -12.59
N LEU A 186 6.90 9.14 -11.86
CA LEU A 186 6.93 9.19 -10.41
C LEU A 186 6.76 10.65 -9.98
N PHE A 187 5.60 10.98 -9.45
CA PHE A 187 5.24 12.36 -9.08
C PHE A 187 5.28 12.62 -7.57
N ASP A 188 5.14 11.58 -6.75
CA ASP A 188 5.13 11.72 -5.30
C ASP A 188 6.57 11.57 -4.78
N PRO A 189 7.03 12.43 -3.87
CA PRO A 189 8.35 12.27 -3.24
C PRO A 189 8.61 10.89 -2.62
N VAL A 190 7.56 10.16 -2.22
CA VAL A 190 7.71 8.81 -1.70
C VAL A 190 7.98 7.77 -2.81
N ASP A 191 7.74 8.10 -4.07
CA ASP A 191 7.89 7.15 -5.18
C ASP A 191 9.33 6.69 -5.35
N GLU A 192 10.30 7.59 -5.22
CA GLU A 192 11.73 7.24 -5.32
C GLU A 192 12.12 6.21 -4.28
N PHE A 193 11.69 6.40 -3.03
CA PHE A 193 11.98 5.46 -1.94
C PHE A 193 11.26 4.12 -2.13
N ALA A 194 10.02 4.16 -2.64
CA ALA A 194 9.26 2.95 -2.89
C ALA A 194 9.87 2.12 -4.03
N ILE A 195 10.28 2.78 -5.12
CA ILE A 195 10.87 2.08 -6.28
C ILE A 195 12.27 1.52 -5.94
N GLU A 196 13.05 2.24 -5.12
CA GLU A 196 14.34 1.77 -4.62
C GLU A 196 14.16 0.51 -3.77
N ALA A 197 13.16 0.48 -2.91
CA ALA A 197 12.87 -0.68 -2.07
C ALA A 197 12.29 -1.89 -2.84
N LEU A 198 11.71 -1.67 -4.02
CA LEU A 198 11.17 -2.73 -4.87
C LEU A 198 12.25 -3.50 -5.64
N HIS A 199 13.42 -2.91 -5.90
CA HIS A 199 14.60 -3.46 -6.60
C HIS A 199 14.32 -4.24 -7.89
N GLU A 200 13.54 -5.32 -7.81
CA GLU A 200 13.23 -6.25 -8.90
C GLU A 200 11.74 -6.56 -8.90
N TYR A 201 11.21 -6.76 -10.09
CA TYR A 201 9.85 -7.21 -10.31
C TYR A 201 9.86 -8.32 -11.35
N ASP A 202 9.47 -9.54 -10.92
CA ASP A 202 9.41 -10.75 -11.73
C ASP A 202 7.99 -10.96 -12.29
#